data_653bedb3cce74ca828c34e85f5d605e1
#
_entry.id   653bedb3cce74ca828c34e85f5d605e1
#
_cell.length_a   1.000
_cell.length_b   1.000
_cell.length_c   1.000
_cell.angle_alpha   90.00
_cell.angle_beta   90.00
_cell.angle_gamma   90.00
#
_symmetry.space_group_name_H-M   'P 1'
#
loop_
_entity.id
_entity.type
_entity.pdbx_description
1 polymer ?
#
loop_
_entity_poly.entity_id
_entity_poly.type
_entity_poly.pdbx_seq_one_letter_code
_entity_poly.pdbx_strand_id
1 'polypeptide(L)'
;MVMRDVFPELFTRYKVASIHQYTNKLYNCMIECIPKKTSNPHMVLLTPGVYNSAYFEHEFLADQMGIALVEGKDLFVENDNVYMKTVKGPLRVDCIYRRLDDSFLDPKAFNKDSLIGVPGLFKCWLKKNVGILNAVGTGVADDKVVYSYVNKMITYYLGEQPILDQVETYLCHDETHKKYVIENISKLVVKPANASGGYGIMIGPKAPKKEIEETIIKICLLYTSPSPRDKC
;
A
#
# COMPACT_ATOMS: atom_id res chain seq x y z
N MET A 1 -7.57 2.92 19.79
CA MET A 1 -7.94 2.22 21.01
C MET A 1 -6.97 2.55 22.13
N VAL A 2 -5.73 2.08 22.12
CA VAL A 2 -4.76 2.28 23.23
C VAL A 2 -4.67 3.72 23.74
N MET A 3 -4.54 4.71 22.87
CA MET A 3 -4.50 6.12 23.26
C MET A 3 -5.76 6.57 24.04
N ARG A 4 -6.92 6.07 23.65
CA ARG A 4 -8.19 6.40 24.32
C ARG A 4 -8.27 5.77 25.71
N ASP A 5 -7.74 4.55 25.86
CA ASP A 5 -7.76 3.83 27.13
C ASP A 5 -6.72 4.39 28.11
N VAL A 6 -5.58 4.85 27.59
CA VAL A 6 -4.49 5.42 28.39
C VAL A 6 -4.74 6.90 28.73
N PHE A 7 -5.36 7.67 27.83
CA PHE A 7 -5.58 9.12 27.97
C PHE A 7 -7.04 9.54 27.72
N PRO A 8 -8.03 8.99 28.43
CA PRO A 8 -9.46 9.26 28.17
C PRO A 8 -9.82 10.75 28.32
N GLU A 9 -9.21 11.43 29.27
CA GLU A 9 -9.46 12.85 29.52
C GLU A 9 -9.04 13.75 28.35
N LEU A 10 -7.93 13.40 27.66
CA LEU A 10 -7.48 14.14 26.47
C LEU A 10 -8.49 14.02 25.32
N PHE A 11 -9.08 12.85 25.14
CA PHE A 11 -10.10 12.64 24.10
C PHE A 11 -11.36 13.49 24.37
N THR A 12 -11.76 13.60 25.63
CA THR A 12 -12.89 14.45 26.02
C THR A 12 -12.57 15.93 25.85
N ARG A 13 -11.40 16.36 26.33
CA ARG A 13 -10.95 17.75 26.26
C ARG A 13 -10.79 18.27 24.84
N TYR A 14 -10.19 17.49 23.95
CA TYR A 14 -9.93 17.85 22.56
C TYR A 14 -11.05 17.43 21.61
N LYS A 15 -12.16 16.86 22.12
CA LYS A 15 -13.30 16.39 21.31
C LYS A 15 -12.87 15.53 20.12
N VAL A 16 -11.93 14.61 20.35
CA VAL A 16 -11.43 13.72 19.30
C VAL A 16 -12.56 12.84 18.79
N ALA A 17 -12.79 12.87 17.48
CA ALA A 17 -13.83 12.07 16.86
C ALA A 17 -13.58 10.56 17.04
N SER A 18 -14.66 9.82 17.22
CA SER A 18 -14.59 8.36 17.35
C SER A 18 -14.38 7.68 16.00
N ILE A 19 -13.50 6.69 15.97
CA ILE A 19 -13.24 5.84 14.79
C ILE A 19 -13.91 4.46 14.92
N HIS A 20 -14.85 4.25 15.85
CA HIS A 20 -15.48 2.94 16.04
C HIS A 20 -16.16 2.38 14.79
N GLN A 21 -16.63 3.25 13.89
CA GLN A 21 -17.30 2.84 12.68
C GLN A 21 -16.36 2.45 11.54
N TYR A 22 -15.03 2.57 11.75
CA TYR A 22 -14.06 2.33 10.66
C TYR A 22 -14.17 0.92 10.09
N THR A 23 -14.14 -0.09 10.96
CA THR A 23 -14.19 -1.50 10.55
C THR A 23 -15.53 -1.86 9.90
N ASN A 24 -16.64 -1.34 10.41
CA ASN A 24 -17.95 -1.52 9.79
C ASN A 24 -18.04 -0.88 8.39
N LYS A 25 -17.47 0.32 8.22
CA LYS A 25 -17.42 0.99 6.92
C LYS A 25 -16.52 0.24 5.94
N LEU A 26 -15.38 -0.27 6.41
CA LEU A 26 -14.49 -1.09 5.59
C LEU A 26 -15.17 -2.40 5.16
N TYR A 27 -15.85 -3.07 6.07
CA TYR A 27 -16.65 -4.27 5.77
C TYR A 27 -17.72 -4.00 4.71
N ASN A 28 -18.48 -2.91 4.85
CA ASN A 28 -19.48 -2.52 3.86
C ASN A 28 -18.84 -2.18 2.50
N CYS A 29 -17.69 -1.53 2.49
CA CYS A 29 -16.93 -1.26 1.28
C CYS A 29 -16.51 -2.57 0.58
N MET A 30 -16.08 -3.58 1.35
CA MET A 30 -15.78 -4.90 0.80
C MET A 30 -17.01 -5.56 0.16
N ILE A 31 -18.19 -5.48 0.80
CA ILE A 31 -19.44 -5.97 0.23
C ILE A 31 -19.74 -5.30 -1.12
N GLU A 32 -19.56 -3.98 -1.20
CA GLU A 32 -19.80 -3.25 -2.45
C GLU A 32 -18.81 -3.63 -3.56
N CYS A 33 -17.60 -4.07 -3.21
CA CYS A 33 -16.59 -4.52 -4.16
C CYS A 33 -16.78 -5.97 -4.66
N ILE A 34 -17.76 -6.71 -4.14
CA ILE A 34 -18.08 -8.07 -4.61
C ILE A 34 -18.70 -8.00 -6.01
N PRO A 35 -18.08 -8.57 -7.05
CA PRO A 35 -18.58 -8.46 -8.42
C PRO A 35 -19.88 -9.22 -8.66
N LYS A 36 -20.05 -10.35 -7.98
CA LYS A 36 -21.24 -11.20 -8.07
C LYS A 36 -21.94 -11.24 -6.73
N LYS A 37 -22.93 -10.40 -6.54
CA LYS A 37 -23.66 -10.29 -5.28
C LYS A 37 -24.25 -11.63 -4.84
N THR A 38 -24.09 -11.94 -3.58
CA THR A 38 -24.59 -13.15 -2.92
C THR A 38 -25.22 -12.77 -1.58
N SER A 39 -26.15 -13.58 -1.09
CA SER A 39 -26.82 -13.35 0.20
C SER A 39 -25.90 -13.62 1.40
N ASN A 40 -24.90 -14.45 1.23
CA ASN A 40 -23.93 -14.79 2.28
C ASN A 40 -22.50 -14.71 1.75
N PRO A 41 -21.93 -13.50 1.61
CA PRO A 41 -20.59 -13.34 1.06
C PRO A 41 -19.51 -13.80 2.04
N HIS A 42 -18.51 -14.52 1.54
CA HIS A 42 -17.33 -14.87 2.29
C HIS A 42 -16.17 -13.94 1.93
N MET A 43 -15.75 -13.19 2.92
CA MET A 43 -14.66 -12.21 2.79
C MET A 43 -13.49 -12.61 3.65
N VAL A 44 -12.28 -12.29 3.21
CA VAL A 44 -11.04 -12.60 3.95
C VAL A 44 -10.11 -11.40 3.94
N LEU A 45 -9.24 -11.32 4.94
CA LEU A 45 -8.10 -10.42 4.97
C LEU A 45 -6.82 -11.21 4.66
N LEU A 46 -6.18 -10.88 3.54
CA LEU A 46 -4.94 -11.54 3.10
C LEU A 46 -3.72 -10.81 3.66
N THR A 47 -3.00 -11.48 4.54
CA THR A 47 -1.77 -10.98 5.19
C THR A 47 -0.52 -11.66 4.63
N PRO A 48 0.64 -10.97 4.61
CA PRO A 48 1.94 -11.62 4.35
C PRO A 48 2.42 -12.50 5.50
N GLY A 49 1.76 -12.51 6.66
CA GLY A 49 2.08 -13.33 7.81
C GLY A 49 2.73 -12.58 8.96
N VAL A 50 3.08 -13.34 10.01
CA VAL A 50 3.51 -12.85 11.32
C VAL A 50 4.80 -12.03 11.33
N TYR A 51 5.61 -12.14 10.29
CA TYR A 51 6.86 -11.36 10.16
C TYR A 51 6.64 -9.93 9.64
N ASN A 52 5.41 -9.59 9.24
CA ASN A 52 5.08 -8.24 8.81
C ASN A 52 4.92 -7.32 10.03
N SER A 53 5.52 -6.13 9.98
CA SER A 53 5.47 -5.16 11.08
C SER A 53 4.04 -4.69 11.45
N ALA A 54 3.09 -4.78 10.50
CA ALA A 54 1.70 -4.43 10.69
C ALA A 54 0.79 -5.64 10.97
N TYR A 55 1.35 -6.82 11.29
CA TYR A 55 0.56 -8.05 11.49
C TYR A 55 -0.53 -7.89 12.55
N PHE A 56 -0.20 -7.24 13.68
CA PHE A 56 -1.19 -6.94 14.73
C PHE A 56 -2.39 -6.13 14.20
N GLU A 57 -2.13 -5.15 13.33
CA GLU A 57 -3.19 -4.38 12.69
C GLU A 57 -4.05 -5.25 11.77
N HIS A 58 -3.44 -6.19 11.05
CA HIS A 58 -4.17 -7.12 10.19
C HIS A 58 -5.09 -8.02 10.98
N GLU A 59 -4.59 -8.62 12.06
CA GLU A 59 -5.34 -9.46 12.99
C GLU A 59 -6.49 -8.68 13.63
N PHE A 60 -6.19 -7.50 14.17
CA PHE A 60 -7.19 -6.62 14.76
C PHE A 60 -8.32 -6.27 13.78
N LEU A 61 -7.99 -5.90 12.54
CA LEU A 61 -9.01 -5.57 11.54
C LEU A 61 -9.86 -6.77 11.17
N ALA A 62 -9.25 -7.94 10.98
CA ALA A 62 -9.96 -9.16 10.65
C ALA A 62 -10.93 -9.57 11.78
N ASP A 63 -10.49 -9.52 13.03
CA ASP A 63 -11.30 -9.79 14.21
C ASP A 63 -12.48 -8.81 14.33
N GLN A 64 -12.22 -7.52 14.22
CA GLN A 64 -13.25 -6.48 14.33
C GLN A 64 -14.28 -6.53 13.19
N MET A 65 -13.92 -7.03 12.02
CA MET A 65 -14.83 -7.25 10.90
C MET A 65 -15.51 -8.62 10.95
N GLY A 66 -15.06 -9.54 11.81
CA GLY A 66 -15.57 -10.91 11.86
C GLY A 66 -15.26 -11.72 10.60
N ILE A 67 -14.13 -11.43 9.92
CA ILE A 67 -13.69 -12.15 8.71
C ILE A 67 -12.41 -12.94 8.99
N ALA A 68 -12.16 -13.96 8.16
CA ALA A 68 -10.96 -14.77 8.33
C ALA A 68 -9.69 -13.99 7.96
N LEU A 69 -8.66 -14.08 8.83
CA LEU A 69 -7.29 -13.71 8.53
C LEU A 69 -6.62 -14.90 7.84
N VAL A 70 -6.07 -14.69 6.65
CA VAL A 70 -5.47 -15.76 5.83
C VAL A 70 -4.12 -15.33 5.27
N GLU A 71 -3.23 -16.30 5.09
CA GLU A 71 -2.00 -16.17 4.30
C GLU A 71 -2.20 -16.75 2.89
N GLY A 72 -1.29 -16.48 1.95
CA GLY A 72 -1.39 -17.00 0.59
C GLY A 72 -1.51 -18.52 0.51
N LYS A 73 -0.87 -19.26 1.43
CA LYS A 73 -0.93 -20.72 1.52
C LYS A 73 -2.32 -21.27 1.89
N ASP A 74 -3.18 -20.45 2.51
CA ASP A 74 -4.52 -20.82 2.94
C ASP A 74 -5.54 -20.67 1.82
N LEU A 75 -5.15 -19.97 0.74
CA LEU A 75 -5.96 -19.77 -0.44
C LEU A 75 -5.46 -20.60 -1.62
N PHE A 76 -6.38 -20.90 -2.54
CA PHE A 76 -6.05 -21.50 -3.83
C PHE A 76 -7.08 -21.12 -4.89
N VAL A 77 -6.70 -21.29 -6.15
CA VAL A 77 -7.55 -21.00 -7.31
C VAL A 77 -7.93 -22.31 -8.00
N GLU A 78 -9.21 -22.51 -8.21
CA GLU A 78 -9.76 -23.61 -8.98
C GLU A 78 -10.89 -23.10 -9.88
N ASN A 79 -10.89 -23.50 -11.16
CA ASN A 79 -11.89 -23.09 -12.15
C ASN A 79 -12.15 -21.58 -12.19
N ASP A 80 -11.06 -20.80 -12.13
CA ASP A 80 -11.07 -19.32 -12.09
C ASP A 80 -11.84 -18.71 -10.89
N ASN A 81 -12.03 -19.46 -9.81
CA ASN A 81 -12.56 -18.97 -8.54
C ASN A 81 -11.53 -19.14 -7.42
N VAL A 82 -11.63 -18.30 -6.41
CA VAL A 82 -10.76 -18.33 -5.23
C VAL A 82 -11.46 -19.07 -4.11
N TYR A 83 -10.71 -19.96 -3.46
CA TYR A 83 -11.20 -20.74 -2.33
C TYR A 83 -10.23 -20.63 -1.14
N MET A 84 -10.79 -20.60 0.06
CA MET A 84 -10.09 -20.76 1.31
C MET A 84 -10.15 -22.22 1.75
N LYS A 85 -9.02 -22.76 2.20
CA LYS A 85 -8.94 -24.10 2.81
C LYS A 85 -9.55 -24.07 4.19
N THR A 86 -10.53 -24.95 4.45
CA THR A 86 -11.13 -25.10 5.76
C THR A 86 -11.20 -26.57 6.14
N VAL A 87 -11.36 -26.86 7.43
CA VAL A 87 -11.55 -28.25 7.93
C VAL A 87 -12.83 -28.93 7.40
N LYS A 88 -13.79 -28.14 6.89
CA LYS A 88 -15.02 -28.63 6.28
C LYS A 88 -14.93 -28.73 4.75
N GLY A 89 -13.77 -28.47 4.17
CA GLY A 89 -13.53 -28.41 2.74
C GLY A 89 -13.35 -26.99 2.21
N PRO A 90 -13.22 -26.83 0.87
CA PRO A 90 -13.04 -25.54 0.24
C PRO A 90 -14.24 -24.61 0.47
N LEU A 91 -13.96 -23.36 0.87
CA LEU A 91 -14.95 -22.31 1.00
C LEU A 91 -14.64 -21.22 -0.03
N ARG A 92 -15.60 -20.92 -0.91
CA ARG A 92 -15.43 -19.88 -1.91
C ARG A 92 -15.23 -18.52 -1.26
N VAL A 93 -14.30 -17.73 -1.79
CA VAL A 93 -14.01 -16.36 -1.37
C VAL A 93 -14.57 -15.38 -2.40
N ASP A 94 -15.38 -14.42 -1.96
CA ASP A 94 -16.05 -13.44 -2.81
C ASP A 94 -15.33 -12.07 -2.82
N CYS A 95 -14.63 -11.73 -1.73
CA CYS A 95 -13.81 -10.53 -1.65
C CYS A 95 -12.60 -10.72 -0.72
N ILE A 96 -11.48 -10.12 -1.12
CA ILE A 96 -10.22 -10.13 -0.38
C ILE A 96 -9.82 -8.69 -0.05
N TYR A 97 -9.66 -8.38 1.24
CA TYR A 97 -8.92 -7.20 1.67
C TYR A 97 -7.44 -7.56 1.77
N ARG A 98 -6.63 -7.07 0.84
CA ARG A 98 -5.21 -7.43 0.76
C ARG A 98 -4.32 -6.49 1.56
N ARG A 99 -3.35 -7.05 2.23
CA ARG A 99 -2.24 -6.35 2.90
C ARG A 99 -0.88 -6.77 2.29
N LEU A 100 -0.92 -7.20 1.04
CA LEU A 100 0.23 -7.51 0.18
C LEU A 100 0.37 -6.45 -0.91
N ASP A 101 1.61 -6.10 -1.24
CA ASP A 101 1.89 -5.29 -2.42
C ASP A 101 1.57 -6.04 -3.71
N ASP A 102 1.30 -5.29 -4.79
CA ASP A 102 0.96 -5.85 -6.10
C ASP A 102 1.99 -6.88 -6.57
N SER A 103 3.28 -6.58 -6.40
CA SER A 103 4.38 -7.45 -6.84
C SER A 103 4.35 -8.84 -6.20
N PHE A 104 3.80 -8.97 -4.99
CA PHE A 104 3.75 -10.24 -4.27
C PHE A 104 2.39 -10.95 -4.35
N LEU A 105 1.38 -10.30 -4.92
CA LEU A 105 -0.01 -10.76 -4.88
C LEU A 105 -0.24 -12.08 -5.64
N ASP A 106 0.35 -12.22 -6.80
CA ASP A 106 0.19 -13.41 -7.66
C ASP A 106 1.50 -13.73 -8.40
N PRO A 107 2.17 -14.86 -8.07
CA PRO A 107 3.42 -15.26 -8.72
C PRO A 107 3.26 -15.59 -10.22
N LYS A 108 2.05 -15.85 -10.70
CA LYS A 108 1.81 -16.10 -12.15
C LYS A 108 1.67 -14.82 -12.97
N ALA A 109 1.39 -13.68 -12.30
CA ALA A 109 1.15 -12.41 -12.97
C ALA A 109 2.26 -11.38 -12.72
N PHE A 110 2.89 -11.43 -11.55
CA PHE A 110 3.86 -10.42 -11.10
C PHE A 110 5.22 -11.05 -10.78
N ASN A 111 5.65 -11.01 -9.52
CA ASN A 111 6.93 -11.60 -9.12
C ASN A 111 6.81 -13.13 -8.98
N LYS A 112 7.40 -13.87 -9.92
CA LYS A 112 7.40 -15.35 -9.97
C LYS A 112 8.00 -16.01 -8.70
N ASP A 113 8.84 -15.28 -7.98
CA ASP A 113 9.52 -15.77 -6.77
C ASP A 113 8.71 -15.46 -5.49
N SER A 114 7.51 -14.90 -5.62
CA SER A 114 6.63 -14.64 -4.48
C SER A 114 6.12 -15.93 -3.86
N LEU A 115 6.47 -16.15 -2.59
CA LEU A 115 6.00 -17.29 -1.78
C LEU A 115 4.76 -16.94 -0.93
N ILE A 116 4.38 -15.67 -0.86
CA ILE A 116 3.29 -15.17 0.01
C ILE A 116 2.02 -14.82 -0.76
N GLY A 117 2.07 -14.86 -2.09
CA GLY A 117 0.94 -14.60 -2.97
C GLY A 117 0.09 -15.83 -3.27
N VAL A 118 -0.97 -15.63 -4.03
CA VAL A 118 -1.92 -16.68 -4.42
C VAL A 118 -1.85 -16.91 -5.94
N PRO A 119 -1.31 -18.05 -6.40
CA PRO A 119 -1.14 -18.32 -7.83
C PRO A 119 -2.46 -18.32 -8.61
N GLY A 120 -2.61 -17.40 -9.55
CA GLY A 120 -3.81 -17.27 -10.42
C GLY A 120 -4.88 -16.32 -9.87
N LEU A 121 -4.64 -15.67 -8.75
CA LEU A 121 -5.57 -14.72 -8.14
C LEU A 121 -5.89 -13.54 -9.08
N PHE A 122 -4.87 -12.99 -9.74
CA PHE A 122 -5.03 -11.87 -10.65
C PHE A 122 -5.96 -12.20 -11.82
N LYS A 123 -5.89 -13.42 -12.35
CA LYS A 123 -6.81 -13.89 -13.40
C LYS A 123 -8.25 -13.97 -12.90
N CYS A 124 -8.48 -14.43 -11.66
CA CYS A 124 -9.80 -14.47 -11.05
C CYS A 124 -10.40 -13.07 -10.92
N TRP A 125 -9.59 -12.10 -10.50
CA TRP A 125 -10.00 -10.70 -10.38
C TRP A 125 -10.34 -10.09 -11.75
N LEU A 126 -9.52 -10.28 -12.79
CA LEU A 126 -9.79 -9.83 -14.16
C LEU A 126 -11.12 -10.40 -14.71
N LYS A 127 -11.44 -11.65 -14.35
CA LYS A 127 -12.71 -12.31 -14.72
C LYS A 127 -13.90 -11.87 -13.86
N LYS A 128 -13.70 -10.94 -12.93
CA LYS A 128 -14.73 -10.49 -11.98
C LYS A 128 -15.35 -11.65 -11.18
N ASN A 129 -14.55 -12.61 -10.78
CA ASN A 129 -14.95 -13.74 -9.95
C ASN A 129 -14.65 -13.52 -8.46
N VAL A 130 -13.83 -12.52 -8.13
CA VAL A 130 -13.49 -12.11 -6.77
C VAL A 130 -13.26 -10.60 -6.73
N GLY A 131 -13.68 -9.94 -5.66
CA GLY A 131 -13.34 -8.57 -5.35
C GLY A 131 -11.95 -8.49 -4.69
N ILE A 132 -11.16 -7.47 -4.99
CA ILE A 132 -9.89 -7.19 -4.31
C ILE A 132 -9.88 -5.74 -3.86
N LEU A 133 -9.68 -5.53 -2.57
CA LEU A 133 -9.47 -4.25 -1.91
C LEU A 133 -8.06 -4.22 -1.30
N ASN A 134 -7.22 -3.23 -1.48
CA ASN A 134 -7.29 -2.21 -2.53
C ASN A 134 -7.07 -2.86 -3.91
N ALA A 135 -7.65 -2.29 -4.96
CA ALA A 135 -7.53 -2.82 -6.31
C ALA A 135 -6.06 -2.93 -6.75
N VAL A 136 -5.79 -3.84 -7.66
CA VAL A 136 -4.46 -3.98 -8.27
C VAL A 136 -4.14 -2.71 -9.06
N GLY A 137 -2.91 -2.21 -8.94
CA GLY A 137 -2.44 -0.97 -9.57
C GLY A 137 -2.61 0.29 -8.69
N THR A 138 -3.23 0.20 -7.51
CA THR A 138 -3.40 1.36 -6.62
C THR A 138 -2.11 1.83 -5.93
N GLY A 139 -1.01 1.10 -6.07
CA GLY A 139 0.31 1.51 -5.57
C GLY A 139 0.79 2.86 -6.11
N VAL A 140 0.24 3.34 -7.24
CA VAL A 140 0.46 4.69 -7.74
C VAL A 140 0.08 5.78 -6.73
N ALA A 141 -0.89 5.51 -5.86
CA ALA A 141 -1.32 6.44 -4.82
C ALA A 141 -0.30 6.59 -3.66
N ASP A 142 0.59 5.61 -3.50
CA ASP A 142 1.65 5.62 -2.49
C ASP A 142 2.98 6.17 -3.05
N ASP A 143 3.05 6.43 -4.35
CA ASP A 143 4.25 6.91 -5.01
C ASP A 143 4.52 8.37 -4.63
N LYS A 144 5.74 8.65 -4.14
CA LYS A 144 6.14 9.97 -3.64
C LYS A 144 6.33 10.99 -4.75
N VAL A 145 6.56 10.53 -5.98
CA VAL A 145 6.59 11.41 -7.16
C VAL A 145 5.18 11.87 -7.48
N VAL A 146 4.21 10.94 -7.51
CA VAL A 146 2.78 11.28 -7.71
C VAL A 146 2.29 12.23 -6.63
N TYR A 147 2.68 12.01 -5.37
CA TYR A 147 2.36 12.91 -4.27
C TYR A 147 2.72 14.37 -4.59
N SER A 148 3.89 14.62 -5.17
CA SER A 148 4.33 16.00 -5.50
C SER A 148 3.44 16.74 -6.49
N TYR A 149 2.60 16.02 -7.23
CA TYR A 149 1.66 16.58 -8.19
C TYR A 149 0.23 16.73 -7.66
N VAL A 150 -0.09 16.21 -6.46
CA VAL A 150 -1.48 16.17 -5.95
C VAL A 150 -2.13 17.55 -5.95
N ASN A 151 -1.45 18.59 -5.46
CA ASN A 151 -2.01 19.96 -5.46
C ASN A 151 -2.29 20.47 -6.87
N LYS A 152 -1.42 20.16 -7.83
CA LYS A 152 -1.63 20.50 -9.25
C LYS A 152 -2.81 19.71 -9.84
N MET A 153 -2.97 18.45 -9.46
CA MET A 153 -4.10 17.61 -9.88
C MET A 153 -5.42 18.15 -9.35
N ILE A 154 -5.48 18.56 -8.07
CA ILE A 154 -6.67 19.18 -7.47
C ILE A 154 -7.08 20.41 -8.30
N THR A 155 -6.15 21.31 -8.53
CA THR A 155 -6.43 22.53 -9.31
C THR A 155 -6.85 22.19 -10.74
N TYR A 156 -6.19 21.23 -11.38
CA TYR A 156 -6.46 20.88 -12.77
C TYR A 156 -7.79 20.16 -12.97
N TYR A 157 -8.09 19.13 -12.15
CA TYR A 157 -9.26 18.31 -12.36
C TYR A 157 -10.52 18.82 -11.66
N LEU A 158 -10.37 19.50 -10.52
CA LEU A 158 -11.51 19.98 -9.73
C LEU A 158 -11.74 21.49 -9.89
N GLY A 159 -10.76 22.26 -10.39
CA GLY A 159 -10.82 23.72 -10.44
C GLY A 159 -10.77 24.37 -9.05
N GLU A 160 -10.36 23.62 -8.03
CA GLU A 160 -10.34 24.07 -6.63
C GLU A 160 -8.92 24.38 -6.17
N GLN A 161 -8.82 25.18 -5.10
CA GLN A 161 -7.55 25.35 -4.39
C GLN A 161 -7.38 24.22 -3.36
N PRO A 162 -6.17 23.67 -3.20
CA PRO A 162 -5.90 22.69 -2.15
C PRO A 162 -6.23 23.23 -0.77
N ILE A 163 -6.89 22.42 0.08
CA ILE A 163 -7.22 22.77 1.46
C ILE A 163 -5.99 22.61 2.36
N LEU A 164 -5.16 21.60 2.10
CA LEU A 164 -3.95 21.31 2.85
C LEU A 164 -2.71 21.70 2.05
N ASP A 165 -1.77 22.34 2.74
CA ASP A 165 -0.46 22.60 2.18
C ASP A 165 0.33 21.30 1.99
N GLN A 166 1.13 21.26 0.95
CA GLN A 166 2.03 20.16 0.66
C GLN A 166 3.43 20.48 1.15
N VAL A 167 4.12 19.47 1.70
CA VAL A 167 5.54 19.60 2.00
C VAL A 167 6.31 19.82 0.70
N GLU A 168 7.17 20.84 0.68
CA GLU A 168 8.00 21.15 -0.47
C GLU A 168 8.83 19.93 -0.87
N THR A 169 8.67 19.48 -2.11
CA THR A 169 9.23 18.24 -2.61
C THR A 169 9.97 18.48 -3.93
N TYR A 170 11.24 18.13 -3.94
CA TYR A 170 12.14 18.25 -5.08
C TYR A 170 12.29 16.90 -5.78
N LEU A 171 12.05 16.90 -7.10
CA LEU A 171 12.14 15.68 -7.90
C LEU A 171 13.50 15.63 -8.59
N CYS A 172 14.34 14.66 -8.25
CA CYS A 172 15.71 14.56 -8.76
C CYS A 172 15.83 14.19 -10.25
N HIS A 173 14.72 13.96 -10.95
CA HIS A 173 14.72 13.87 -12.41
C HIS A 173 14.76 15.25 -13.09
N ASP A 174 14.39 16.32 -12.40
CA ASP A 174 14.56 17.70 -12.84
C ASP A 174 15.95 18.17 -12.46
N GLU A 175 16.72 18.67 -13.44
CA GLU A 175 18.12 19.07 -13.24
C GLU A 175 18.27 20.24 -12.26
N THR A 176 17.31 21.17 -12.22
CA THR A 176 17.31 22.31 -11.31
C THR A 176 17.09 21.83 -9.87
N HIS A 177 16.09 20.95 -9.68
CA HIS A 177 15.81 20.35 -8.39
C HIS A 177 16.98 19.48 -7.92
N LYS A 178 17.56 18.68 -8.80
CA LYS A 178 18.69 17.80 -8.51
C LYS A 178 19.90 18.60 -8.02
N LYS A 179 20.25 19.68 -8.70
CA LYS A 179 21.34 20.59 -8.28
C LYS A 179 21.08 21.13 -6.87
N TYR A 180 19.87 21.68 -6.64
CA TYR A 180 19.47 22.19 -5.33
C TYR A 180 19.58 21.11 -4.23
N VAL A 181 19.08 19.90 -4.51
CA VAL A 181 19.12 18.76 -3.58
C VAL A 181 20.56 18.40 -3.21
N ILE A 182 21.45 18.31 -4.18
CA ILE A 182 22.87 17.98 -3.95
C ILE A 182 23.54 19.04 -3.08
N GLU A 183 23.33 20.33 -3.37
CA GLU A 183 23.89 21.44 -2.62
C GLU A 183 23.36 21.55 -1.18
N ASN A 184 22.14 21.09 -0.93
CA ASN A 184 21.47 21.22 0.37
C ASN A 184 21.19 19.88 1.05
N ILE A 185 21.75 18.79 0.59
CA ILE A 185 21.41 17.40 0.98
C ILE A 185 21.51 17.16 2.50
N SER A 186 22.45 17.84 3.17
CA SER A 186 22.63 17.77 4.63
C SER A 186 21.44 18.34 5.43
N LYS A 187 20.53 19.09 4.78
CA LYS A 187 19.33 19.68 5.40
C LYS A 187 18.05 18.99 4.96
N LEU A 188 18.12 18.09 4.00
CA LEU A 188 16.97 17.48 3.35
C LEU A 188 16.78 16.01 3.76
N VAL A 189 15.59 15.50 3.53
CA VAL A 189 15.28 14.06 3.63
C VAL A 189 15.13 13.52 2.22
N VAL A 190 15.98 12.58 1.85
CA VAL A 190 15.94 11.90 0.54
C VAL A 190 15.20 10.59 0.71
N LYS A 191 14.21 10.36 -0.19
CA LYS A 191 13.37 9.15 -0.17
C LYS A 191 13.30 8.55 -1.57
N PRO A 192 13.36 7.21 -1.70
CA PRO A 192 13.02 6.56 -2.97
C PRO A 192 11.53 6.76 -3.30
N ALA A 193 11.19 6.82 -4.58
CA ALA A 193 9.83 7.11 -5.06
C ALA A 193 8.81 6.08 -4.54
N ASN A 194 9.11 4.79 -4.68
CA ASN A 194 8.17 3.68 -4.50
C ASN A 194 8.49 2.73 -3.33
N ALA A 195 9.41 3.10 -2.40
CA ALA A 195 9.71 2.27 -1.24
C ALA A 195 8.80 2.61 -0.05
N SER A 196 8.58 1.62 0.83
CA SER A 196 7.80 1.73 2.07
C SER A 196 8.64 1.31 3.28
N GLY A 197 8.06 1.42 4.50
CA GLY A 197 8.71 0.93 5.72
C GLY A 197 10.01 1.63 6.12
N GLY A 198 10.30 2.80 5.58
CA GLY A 198 11.53 3.56 5.88
C GLY A 198 12.78 3.09 5.12
N TYR A 199 12.67 2.07 4.28
CA TYR A 199 13.80 1.57 3.50
C TYR A 199 14.32 2.61 2.50
N GLY A 200 15.64 2.78 2.48
CA GLY A 200 16.31 3.69 1.56
C GLY A 200 16.11 5.19 1.85
N ILE A 201 15.56 5.54 3.01
CA ILE A 201 15.42 6.93 3.44
C ILE A 201 16.74 7.40 4.04
N MET A 202 17.29 8.52 3.54
CA MET A 202 18.41 9.22 4.12
C MET A 202 17.92 10.52 4.76
N ILE A 203 18.28 10.74 6.04
CA ILE A 203 17.91 11.95 6.79
C ILE A 203 19.16 12.82 6.90
N GLY A 204 19.33 13.80 6.00
CA GLY A 204 20.52 14.62 5.87
C GLY A 204 21.08 15.18 7.18
N PRO A 205 20.24 15.81 8.05
CA PRO A 205 20.70 16.32 9.35
C PRO A 205 21.30 15.28 10.31
N LYS A 206 21.03 13.98 10.08
CA LYS A 206 21.49 12.88 10.95
C LYS A 206 22.45 11.93 10.23
N ALA A 207 22.59 12.05 8.93
CA ALA A 207 23.36 11.11 8.12
C ALA A 207 24.89 11.37 8.26
N PRO A 208 25.71 10.32 8.40
CA PRO A 208 27.15 10.46 8.34
C PRO A 208 27.60 10.84 6.92
N LYS A 209 28.77 11.49 6.79
CA LYS A 209 29.30 11.96 5.49
C LYS A 209 29.29 10.87 4.41
N LYS A 210 29.69 9.65 4.77
CA LYS A 210 29.74 8.51 3.85
C LYS A 210 28.37 8.21 3.24
N GLU A 211 27.30 8.22 4.04
CA GLU A 211 25.93 7.97 3.58
C GLU A 211 25.44 9.08 2.65
N ILE A 212 25.81 10.33 2.93
CA ILE A 212 25.53 11.49 2.09
C ILE A 212 26.20 11.31 0.72
N GLU A 213 27.51 10.98 0.69
CA GLU A 213 28.26 10.75 -0.55
C GLU A 213 27.66 9.60 -1.38
N GLU A 214 27.35 8.47 -0.76
CA GLU A 214 26.68 7.34 -1.42
C GLU A 214 25.31 7.72 -1.98
N THR A 215 24.57 8.57 -1.28
CA THR A 215 23.25 9.04 -1.74
C THR A 215 23.38 9.99 -2.92
N ILE A 216 24.36 10.89 -2.92
CA ILE A 216 24.65 11.76 -4.06
C ILE A 216 24.98 10.93 -5.30
N ILE A 217 25.84 9.91 -5.16
CA ILE A 217 26.18 9.00 -6.26
C ILE A 217 24.91 8.33 -6.82
N LYS A 218 24.03 7.83 -5.95
CA LYS A 218 22.76 7.22 -6.39
C LYS A 218 21.87 8.20 -7.15
N ILE A 219 21.74 9.44 -6.66
CA ILE A 219 20.96 10.49 -7.34
C ILE A 219 21.54 10.79 -8.73
N CYS A 220 22.86 10.84 -8.85
CA CYS A 220 23.52 11.07 -10.13
C CYS A 220 23.36 9.89 -11.10
N LEU A 221 23.45 8.64 -10.61
CA LEU A 221 23.35 7.42 -11.42
C LEU A 221 21.94 7.17 -11.96
N LEU A 222 20.88 7.66 -11.31
CA LEU A 222 19.51 7.55 -11.82
C LEU A 222 19.32 8.16 -13.21
N TYR A 223 20.22 9.05 -13.63
CA TYR A 223 20.20 9.69 -14.96
C TYR A 223 21.04 8.97 -16.02
N THR A 224 21.87 8.02 -15.61
CA THR A 224 22.76 7.25 -16.52
C THR A 224 22.30 5.82 -16.74
N SER A 225 21.21 5.39 -16.11
CA SER A 225 20.61 4.10 -16.40
C SER A 225 19.87 4.18 -17.75
N PRO A 226 20.21 3.36 -18.75
CA PRO A 226 19.49 3.36 -20.02
C PRO A 226 18.02 3.09 -19.76
N SER A 227 17.16 3.86 -20.42
CA SER A 227 15.71 3.65 -20.42
C SER A 227 15.41 2.20 -20.80
N PRO A 228 14.37 1.54 -20.26
CA PRO A 228 13.94 0.23 -20.75
C PRO A 228 13.68 0.17 -22.26
N ARG A 229 13.52 1.34 -22.92
CA ARG A 229 13.39 1.47 -24.38
C ARG A 229 14.73 1.36 -25.12
N ASP A 230 15.86 1.50 -24.44
CA ASP A 230 17.19 1.45 -25.06
C ASP A 230 17.77 0.03 -25.05
N LYS A 231 16.98 -0.98 -24.68
CA LYS A 231 17.30 -2.41 -24.75
C LYS A 231 16.50 -3.06 -25.89
N CYS A 232 16.70 -2.58 -27.10
CA CYS A 232 16.34 -3.29 -28.34
C CYS A 232 17.61 -3.62 -29.11
#